data_353e6a928b5b09be8a1436487e3792a2
#
_entry.id   353e6a928b5b09be8a1436487e3792a2
#
_cell.length_a   1.000
_cell.length_b   1.000
_cell.length_c   1.000
_cell.angle_alpha   90.00
_cell.angle_beta   90.00
_cell.angle_gamma   90.00
#
_symmetry.space_group_name_H-M   'P 1'
#
loop_
_entity.id
_entity.type
_entity.pdbx_description
1 polymer ?
#
loop_
_entity_poly.entity_id
_entity_poly.type
_entity_poly.pdbx_seq_one_letter_code
_entity_poly.pdbx_strand_id
1 'polypeptide(L)'
;HRGSYNLLKAQNVKNLVVCPIRYKDEIKGFFGVDNPPESDTLGLTTFLDMIGTLLISLLKLRNSFTKSNKEAKLSSYSSLSSIYISMALVNVQTHRYHIVKTLDEVTHFLGVQPQSEGEYRIDEDFPGHIIKVMDEFCVKAQRKEALEFVDITTVADRLRGKNTIVHEFIGKVSGWCRERFIPVDYDDDGRLWHVLY
;
A
#
# COMPACT_ATOMS: atom_id res chain seq x y z
N HIS A 1 -0.80 -15.34 -33.02
CA HIS A 1 -1.92 -14.89 -33.89
C HIS A 1 -3.00 -15.96 -34.16
N ARG A 2 -2.69 -17.27 -34.22
CA ARG A 2 -3.69 -18.33 -34.46
C ARG A 2 -4.65 -18.51 -33.25
N GLY A 3 -4.20 -18.32 -32.02
CA GLY A 3 -5.00 -18.47 -30.82
C GLY A 3 -6.12 -17.42 -30.69
N SER A 4 -5.78 -16.16 -30.95
CA SER A 4 -6.76 -15.05 -30.90
C SER A 4 -7.85 -15.20 -31.96
N TYR A 5 -7.48 -15.64 -33.17
CA TYR A 5 -8.44 -15.89 -34.25
C TYR A 5 -9.46 -17.00 -33.88
N ASN A 6 -8.96 -18.10 -33.33
CA ASN A 6 -9.82 -19.21 -32.91
C ASN A 6 -10.79 -18.81 -31.78
N LEU A 7 -10.35 -17.94 -30.88
CA LEU A 7 -11.19 -17.41 -29.79
C LEU A 7 -12.34 -16.55 -30.35
N LEU A 8 -12.02 -15.60 -31.22
CA LEU A 8 -13.01 -14.73 -31.86
C LEU A 8 -14.02 -15.53 -32.71
N LYS A 9 -13.53 -16.54 -33.42
CA LYS A 9 -14.39 -17.44 -34.22
C LYS A 9 -15.32 -18.27 -33.31
N ALA A 10 -14.83 -18.74 -32.16
CA ALA A 10 -15.65 -19.50 -31.21
C ALA A 10 -16.75 -18.62 -30.58
N GLN A 11 -16.52 -17.32 -30.46
CA GLN A 11 -17.49 -16.32 -30.00
C GLN A 11 -18.42 -15.76 -31.12
N ASN A 12 -18.34 -16.31 -32.32
CA ASN A 12 -19.10 -15.88 -33.50
C ASN A 12 -18.89 -14.40 -33.88
N VAL A 13 -17.65 -13.89 -33.64
CA VAL A 13 -17.24 -12.54 -34.05
C VAL A 13 -16.92 -12.55 -35.53
N LYS A 14 -17.68 -11.80 -36.34
CA LYS A 14 -17.50 -11.66 -37.80
C LYS A 14 -16.64 -10.44 -38.13
N ASN A 15 -16.88 -9.34 -37.45
CA ASN A 15 -16.15 -8.09 -37.56
C ASN A 15 -15.97 -7.47 -36.17
N LEU A 16 -14.92 -6.66 -36.05
CA LEU A 16 -14.51 -6.06 -34.79
C LEU A 16 -14.00 -4.63 -35.04
N VAL A 17 -14.52 -3.66 -34.31
CA VAL A 17 -13.97 -2.31 -34.23
C VAL A 17 -13.21 -2.17 -32.91
N VAL A 18 -11.93 -1.86 -32.99
CA VAL A 18 -11.04 -1.76 -31.80
C VAL A 18 -10.51 -0.34 -31.68
N CYS A 19 -10.60 0.22 -30.48
CA CYS A 19 -10.04 1.52 -30.13
C CYS A 19 -8.93 1.34 -29.09
N PRO A 20 -7.73 1.92 -29.30
CA PRO A 20 -6.67 1.88 -28.31
C PRO A 20 -6.92 2.89 -27.19
N ILE A 21 -6.71 2.46 -25.95
CA ILE A 21 -6.68 3.34 -24.78
C ILE A 21 -5.26 3.91 -24.66
N ARG A 22 -5.09 5.21 -24.95
CA ARG A 22 -3.79 5.88 -24.98
C ARG A 22 -3.62 6.77 -23.74
N TYR A 23 -2.44 6.71 -23.14
CA TYR A 23 -2.03 7.59 -22.06
C TYR A 23 -0.60 8.06 -22.27
N LYS A 24 -0.36 9.36 -22.42
CA LYS A 24 0.97 9.95 -22.68
C LYS A 24 1.69 9.22 -23.84
N ASP A 25 1.07 9.13 -24.99
CA ASP A 25 1.56 8.47 -26.20
C ASP A 25 1.80 6.95 -26.10
N GLU A 26 1.54 6.35 -24.93
CA GLU A 26 1.60 4.90 -24.75
C GLU A 26 0.22 4.25 -24.84
N ILE A 27 0.14 3.10 -25.50
CA ILE A 27 -1.07 2.28 -25.49
C ILE A 27 -1.10 1.46 -24.20
N LYS A 28 -2.12 1.71 -23.36
CA LYS A 28 -2.33 1.02 -22.07
C LYS A 28 -3.31 -0.14 -22.17
N GLY A 29 -4.06 -0.23 -23.25
CA GLY A 29 -5.03 -1.29 -23.50
C GLY A 29 -5.83 -1.04 -24.75
N PHE A 30 -6.81 -1.90 -24.97
CA PHE A 30 -7.74 -1.83 -26.09
C PHE A 30 -9.14 -2.14 -25.58
N PHE A 31 -10.13 -1.55 -26.21
CA PHE A 31 -11.52 -1.95 -26.08
C PHE A 31 -12.18 -1.91 -27.45
N GLY A 32 -13.27 -2.62 -27.60
CA GLY A 32 -13.90 -2.71 -28.91
C GLY A 32 -15.33 -3.17 -28.86
N VAL A 33 -15.94 -3.19 -30.02
CA VAL A 33 -17.31 -3.69 -30.24
C VAL A 33 -17.27 -4.81 -31.27
N ASP A 34 -17.85 -5.93 -30.89
CA ASP A 34 -18.00 -7.10 -31.75
C ASP A 34 -19.25 -6.97 -32.62
N ASN A 35 -19.14 -7.34 -33.89
CA ASN A 35 -20.21 -7.37 -34.87
C ASN A 35 -21.00 -6.03 -34.95
N PRO A 36 -20.31 -4.88 -35.07
CA PRO A 36 -21.05 -3.61 -35.26
C PRO A 36 -21.83 -3.60 -36.55
N PRO A 37 -22.94 -2.80 -36.62
CA PRO A 37 -23.64 -2.56 -37.86
C PRO A 37 -22.72 -1.95 -38.93
N GLU A 38 -22.76 -2.46 -40.17
CA GLU A 38 -21.88 -1.97 -41.25
C GLU A 38 -22.15 -0.51 -41.64
N SER A 39 -23.35 -0.02 -41.35
CA SER A 39 -23.82 1.32 -41.75
C SER A 39 -23.27 2.48 -40.94
N ASP A 40 -22.61 2.26 -39.78
CA ASP A 40 -22.20 3.35 -38.85
C ASP A 40 -20.85 3.15 -38.20
N THR A 41 -19.87 2.64 -38.94
CA THR A 41 -18.52 2.43 -38.43
C THR A 41 -17.80 3.72 -38.05
N LEU A 42 -18.09 4.83 -38.75
CA LEU A 42 -17.44 6.12 -38.46
C LEU A 42 -18.00 6.76 -37.16
N GLY A 43 -19.32 6.72 -36.98
CA GLY A 43 -19.94 7.17 -35.73
C GLY A 43 -19.48 6.34 -34.52
N LEU A 44 -19.37 5.02 -34.71
CA LEU A 44 -18.93 4.11 -33.68
C LEU A 44 -17.44 4.35 -33.26
N THR A 45 -16.56 4.57 -34.22
CA THR A 45 -15.15 4.88 -33.91
C THR A 45 -15.00 6.19 -33.12
N THR A 46 -15.75 7.21 -33.51
CA THR A 46 -15.80 8.49 -32.77
C THR A 46 -16.34 8.30 -31.36
N PHE A 47 -17.40 7.52 -31.20
CA PHE A 47 -17.96 7.21 -29.89
C PHE A 47 -17.00 6.42 -29.00
N LEU A 48 -16.32 5.42 -29.53
CA LEU A 48 -15.29 4.67 -28.82
C LEU A 48 -14.10 5.56 -28.40
N ASP A 49 -13.66 6.47 -29.23
CA ASP A 49 -12.61 7.45 -28.90
C ASP A 49 -13.04 8.35 -27.72
N MET A 50 -14.27 8.82 -27.71
CA MET A 50 -14.84 9.58 -26.59
C MET A 50 -14.86 8.76 -25.30
N ILE A 51 -15.31 7.52 -25.36
CA ILE A 51 -15.29 6.59 -24.21
C ILE A 51 -13.85 6.36 -23.72
N GLY A 52 -12.90 6.13 -24.61
CA GLY A 52 -11.49 5.98 -24.27
C GLY A 52 -10.93 7.19 -23.52
N THR A 53 -11.25 8.39 -23.98
CA THR A 53 -10.84 9.64 -23.32
C THR A 53 -11.48 9.80 -21.95
N LEU A 54 -12.77 9.47 -21.81
CA LEU A 54 -13.47 9.47 -20.51
C LEU A 54 -12.87 8.47 -19.52
N LEU A 55 -12.61 7.24 -19.95
CA LEU A 55 -12.00 6.21 -19.11
C LEU A 55 -10.62 6.65 -18.58
N ILE A 56 -9.78 7.23 -19.43
CA ILE A 56 -8.49 7.78 -19.01
C ILE A 56 -8.66 8.90 -18.00
N SER A 57 -9.62 9.79 -18.21
CA SER A 57 -9.90 10.90 -17.30
C SER A 57 -10.37 10.40 -15.93
N LEU A 58 -11.26 9.40 -15.90
CA LEU A 58 -11.71 8.76 -14.66
C LEU A 58 -10.58 8.02 -13.92
N LEU A 59 -9.72 7.31 -14.65
CA LEU A 59 -8.56 6.64 -14.05
C LEU A 59 -7.57 7.64 -13.46
N LYS A 60 -7.33 8.78 -14.14
CA LYS A 60 -6.50 9.87 -13.59
C LYS A 60 -7.09 10.44 -12.31
N LEU A 61 -8.39 10.72 -12.34
CA LEU A 61 -9.11 11.25 -11.17
C LEU A 61 -9.02 10.29 -9.99
N ARG A 62 -9.31 8.99 -10.21
CA ARG A 62 -9.18 7.95 -9.20
C ARG A 62 -7.76 7.89 -8.62
N ASN A 63 -6.73 7.89 -9.47
CA ASN A 63 -5.34 7.82 -9.03
C ASN A 63 -4.93 9.07 -8.24
N SER A 64 -5.41 10.27 -8.65
CA SER A 64 -5.19 11.52 -7.91
C SER A 64 -5.86 11.49 -6.55
N PHE A 65 -7.10 11.01 -6.44
CA PHE A 65 -7.78 10.86 -5.15
C PHE A 65 -7.08 9.86 -4.24
N THR A 66 -6.63 8.72 -4.77
CA THR A 66 -5.91 7.72 -3.98
C THR A 66 -4.58 8.26 -3.47
N LYS A 67 -3.84 8.99 -4.32
CA LYS A 67 -2.58 9.64 -3.94
C LYS A 67 -2.80 10.72 -2.89
N SER A 68 -3.74 11.64 -3.12
CA SER A 68 -4.08 12.72 -2.20
C SER A 68 -4.54 12.21 -0.83
N ASN A 69 -5.37 11.17 -0.79
CA ASN A 69 -5.80 10.54 0.45
C ASN A 69 -4.63 9.89 1.20
N LYS A 70 -3.70 9.26 0.49
CA LYS A 70 -2.50 8.69 1.10
C LYS A 70 -1.59 9.77 1.68
N GLU A 71 -1.36 10.86 0.94
CA GLU A 71 -0.56 12.00 1.39
C GLU A 71 -1.21 12.72 2.59
N ALA A 72 -2.53 12.92 2.57
CA ALA A 72 -3.27 13.51 3.69
C ALA A 72 -3.20 12.63 4.95
N LYS A 73 -3.34 11.30 4.81
CA LYS A 73 -3.17 10.36 5.93
C LYS A 73 -1.75 10.40 6.48
N LEU A 74 -0.73 10.36 5.62
CA LEU A 74 0.68 10.43 6.03
C LEU A 74 0.98 11.76 6.74
N SER A 75 0.45 12.90 6.24
CA SER A 75 0.58 14.20 6.90
C SER A 75 -0.07 14.22 8.29
N SER A 76 -1.24 13.59 8.44
CA SER A 76 -1.89 13.46 9.74
C SER A 76 -1.04 12.63 10.72
N TYR A 77 -0.43 11.55 10.25
CA TYR A 77 0.47 10.72 11.06
C TYR A 77 1.76 11.47 11.41
N SER A 78 2.30 12.28 10.49
CA SER A 78 3.45 13.13 10.76
C SER A 78 3.17 14.14 11.90
N SER A 79 1.97 14.69 11.97
CA SER A 79 1.56 15.57 13.06
C SER A 79 1.50 14.85 14.40
N LEU A 80 1.01 13.60 14.42
CA LEU A 80 1.03 12.75 15.62
C LEU A 80 2.44 12.32 16.01
N SER A 81 3.34 12.23 15.04
CA SER A 81 4.71 11.75 15.27
C SER A 81 5.54 12.63 16.21
N SER A 82 5.11 13.88 16.48
CA SER A 82 5.81 14.78 17.42
C SER A 82 5.96 14.19 18.83
N ILE A 83 5.05 13.29 19.22
CA ILE A 83 5.06 12.64 20.54
C ILE A 83 5.71 11.25 20.54
N TYR A 84 6.12 10.73 19.39
CA TYR A 84 6.76 9.43 19.25
C TYR A 84 8.21 9.56 18.79
N ILE A 85 9.06 8.68 19.30
CA ILE A 85 10.47 8.57 18.91
C ILE A 85 10.59 7.97 17.52
N SER A 86 9.83 6.92 17.25
CA SER A 86 9.75 6.24 15.97
C SER A 86 8.32 5.86 15.66
N MET A 87 7.97 5.82 14.39
CA MET A 87 6.63 5.46 13.93
C MET A 87 6.71 4.79 12.55
N ALA A 88 6.05 3.66 12.40
CA ALA A 88 5.94 2.93 11.15
C ALA A 88 4.48 2.59 10.83
N LEU A 89 4.09 2.69 9.57
CA LEU A 89 2.83 2.17 9.04
C LEU A 89 3.09 0.77 8.50
N VAL A 90 2.47 -0.23 9.11
CA VAL A 90 2.69 -1.65 8.79
C VAL A 90 1.45 -2.25 8.16
N ASN A 91 1.61 -2.91 7.02
CA ASN A 91 0.56 -3.72 6.42
C ASN A 91 0.55 -5.10 7.08
N VAL A 92 -0.58 -5.44 7.71
CA VAL A 92 -0.72 -6.67 8.51
C VAL A 92 -0.74 -7.94 7.65
N GLN A 93 -1.17 -7.83 6.39
CA GLN A 93 -1.30 -8.98 5.49
C GLN A 93 0.01 -9.28 4.75
N THR A 94 0.70 -8.23 4.29
CA THR A 94 1.93 -8.39 3.50
C THR A 94 3.20 -8.27 4.33
N HIS A 95 3.07 -7.85 5.60
CA HIS A 95 4.15 -7.56 6.54
C HIS A 95 5.12 -6.48 6.06
N ARG A 96 4.74 -5.74 5.00
CA ARG A 96 5.50 -4.59 4.52
C ARG A 96 5.24 -3.38 5.40
N TYR A 97 6.20 -2.49 5.48
CA TYR A 97 6.05 -1.31 6.30
C TYR A 97 6.66 -0.06 5.65
N HIS A 98 6.20 1.07 6.12
CA HIS A 98 6.69 2.38 5.74
C HIS A 98 7.04 3.16 7.00
N ILE A 99 8.27 3.63 7.11
CA ILE A 99 8.69 4.47 8.24
C ILE A 99 8.09 5.86 8.03
N VAL A 100 7.27 6.30 8.98
CA VAL A 100 6.68 7.64 9.02
C VAL A 100 7.63 8.60 9.75
N LYS A 101 8.28 8.11 10.80
CA LYS A 101 9.29 8.84 11.57
C LYS A 101 10.24 7.85 12.25
N THR A 102 11.47 8.24 12.39
CA THR A 102 12.46 7.53 13.21
C THR A 102 13.55 8.48 13.67
N LEU A 103 14.29 8.10 14.72
CA LEU A 103 15.54 8.76 15.11
C LEU A 103 16.67 8.33 14.18
N ASP A 104 17.64 9.23 13.96
CA ASP A 104 18.83 8.96 13.14
C ASP A 104 19.62 7.75 13.61
N GLU A 105 19.70 7.53 14.92
CA GLU A 105 20.34 6.36 15.52
C GLU A 105 19.67 5.05 15.10
N VAL A 106 18.34 5.02 15.03
CA VAL A 106 17.57 3.86 14.58
C VAL A 106 17.74 3.64 13.08
N THR A 107 17.74 4.71 12.29
CA THR A 107 18.00 4.64 10.84
C THR A 107 19.36 4.08 10.50
N HIS A 108 20.39 4.55 11.20
CA HIS A 108 21.74 4.05 11.01
C HIS A 108 21.85 2.56 11.32
N PHE A 109 21.20 2.13 12.39
CA PHE A 109 21.18 0.73 12.81
C PHE A 109 20.40 -0.17 11.82
N LEU A 110 19.28 0.30 11.28
CA LEU A 110 18.49 -0.42 10.28
C LEU A 110 19.15 -0.45 8.90
N GLY A 111 20.25 0.31 8.69
CA GLY A 111 20.88 0.45 7.37
C GLY A 111 20.04 1.22 6.37
N VAL A 112 19.08 1.99 6.87
CA VAL A 112 18.15 2.77 6.04
C VAL A 112 18.77 4.10 5.69
N GLN A 113 18.92 4.38 4.41
CA GLN A 113 19.32 5.71 3.94
C GLN A 113 18.06 6.54 3.65
N PRO A 114 17.95 7.78 4.13
CA PRO A 114 16.88 8.68 3.73
C PRO A 114 16.98 8.94 2.22
N GLN A 115 15.90 8.68 1.48
CA GLN A 115 15.89 8.91 0.02
C GLN A 115 15.69 10.39 -0.33
N SER A 116 15.17 11.20 0.60
CA SER A 116 15.05 12.66 0.57
C SER A 116 14.66 13.14 1.96
N GLU A 117 14.76 14.46 2.24
CA GLU A 117 14.31 15.02 3.53
C GLU A 117 12.87 14.57 3.84
N GLY A 118 12.72 13.64 4.81
CA GLY A 118 11.44 13.17 5.34
C GLY A 118 10.81 11.94 4.69
N GLU A 119 11.41 11.32 3.68
CA GLU A 119 10.87 10.11 3.04
C GLU A 119 11.75 8.87 3.30
N TYR A 120 11.38 8.08 4.32
CA TYR A 120 11.98 6.77 4.57
C TYR A 120 11.09 5.70 3.95
N ARG A 121 11.46 5.22 2.78
CA ARG A 121 10.72 4.14 2.10
C ARG A 121 11.46 2.83 2.30
N ILE A 122 10.90 1.95 3.15
CA ILE A 122 11.34 0.57 3.25
C ILE A 122 10.15 -0.30 2.83
N ASP A 123 10.31 -1.02 1.73
CA ASP A 123 9.36 -2.04 1.27
C ASP A 123 9.71 -3.42 1.81
N GLU A 124 10.41 -3.49 2.95
CA GLU A 124 11.00 -4.70 3.47
C GLU A 124 10.15 -5.38 4.54
N ASP A 125 10.55 -6.56 4.93
CA ASP A 125 9.90 -7.43 5.90
C ASP A 125 9.95 -6.83 7.31
N PHE A 126 8.82 -6.35 7.82
CA PHE A 126 8.70 -5.80 9.18
C PHE A 126 9.17 -6.78 10.26
N PRO A 127 8.78 -8.08 10.27
CA PRO A 127 9.26 -9.04 11.25
C PRO A 127 10.77 -9.14 11.33
N GLY A 128 11.45 -9.24 10.20
CA GLY A 128 12.92 -9.34 10.18
C GLY A 128 13.62 -8.11 10.75
N HIS A 129 13.08 -6.92 10.50
CA HIS A 129 13.63 -5.67 11.02
C HIS A 129 13.36 -5.47 12.49
N ILE A 130 12.10 -5.65 12.93
CA ILE A 130 11.74 -5.38 14.31
C ILE A 130 12.41 -6.34 15.28
N ILE A 131 12.68 -7.61 14.89
CA ILE A 131 13.45 -8.56 15.69
C ILE A 131 14.85 -8.02 15.94
N LYS A 132 15.55 -7.51 14.91
CA LYS A 132 16.88 -6.90 15.05
C LYS A 132 16.85 -5.69 15.99
N VAL A 133 15.83 -4.83 15.86
CA VAL A 133 15.64 -3.67 16.73
C VAL A 133 15.47 -4.11 18.18
N MET A 134 14.59 -5.08 18.44
CA MET A 134 14.39 -5.59 19.82
C MET A 134 15.64 -6.26 20.38
N ASP A 135 16.39 -6.99 19.55
CA ASP A 135 17.65 -7.62 19.95
C ASP A 135 18.71 -6.61 20.35
N GLU A 136 18.78 -5.48 19.67
CA GLU A 136 19.76 -4.44 19.95
C GLU A 136 19.33 -3.52 21.09
N PHE A 137 18.06 -3.09 21.10
CA PHE A 137 17.61 -2.04 22.02
C PHE A 137 17.01 -2.55 23.32
N CYS A 138 16.38 -3.75 23.35
CA CYS A 138 15.72 -4.27 24.53
C CYS A 138 16.70 -4.99 25.47
N VAL A 139 16.54 -4.79 26.79
CA VAL A 139 17.31 -5.59 27.77
C VAL A 139 16.95 -7.07 27.68
N LYS A 140 17.97 -7.93 27.86
CA LYS A 140 17.82 -9.38 27.66
C LYS A 140 16.66 -9.99 28.47
N ALA A 141 16.41 -9.49 29.67
CA ALA A 141 15.38 -10.03 30.56
C ALA A 141 13.95 -9.87 30.03
N GLN A 142 13.69 -8.84 29.21
CA GLN A 142 12.34 -8.53 28.70
C GLN A 142 12.21 -8.79 27.19
N ARG A 143 13.30 -9.22 26.54
CA ARG A 143 13.32 -9.43 25.09
C ARG A 143 12.25 -10.39 24.59
N LYS A 144 12.00 -11.47 25.32
CA LYS A 144 10.97 -12.45 24.92
C LYS A 144 9.58 -11.82 24.84
N GLU A 145 9.18 -11.08 25.86
CA GLU A 145 7.89 -10.40 25.91
C GLU A 145 7.78 -9.30 24.84
N ALA A 146 8.85 -8.54 24.63
CA ALA A 146 8.91 -7.54 23.58
C ALA A 146 8.76 -8.17 22.16
N LEU A 147 9.45 -9.28 21.90
CA LEU A 147 9.33 -10.01 20.64
C LEU A 147 7.92 -10.60 20.43
N GLU A 148 7.30 -11.13 21.48
CA GLU A 148 5.91 -11.59 21.43
C GLU A 148 4.94 -10.42 21.17
N PHE A 149 5.22 -9.25 21.70
CA PHE A 149 4.39 -8.07 21.45
C PHE A 149 4.49 -7.57 20.01
N VAL A 150 5.69 -7.51 19.42
CA VAL A 150 5.89 -7.01 18.05
C VAL A 150 5.56 -8.04 16.96
N ASP A 151 5.15 -9.24 17.31
CA ASP A 151 4.72 -10.25 16.35
C ASP A 151 3.49 -9.79 15.58
N ILE A 152 3.71 -9.32 14.33
CA ILE A 152 2.68 -8.76 13.46
C ILE A 152 1.61 -9.80 13.08
N THR A 153 1.95 -11.08 13.09
CA THR A 153 1.02 -12.16 12.72
C THR A 153 -0.14 -12.29 13.70
N THR A 154 0.05 -11.88 14.95
CA THR A 154 -0.95 -11.94 16.03
C THR A 154 -1.65 -10.60 16.31
N VAL A 155 -1.17 -9.51 15.70
CA VAL A 155 -1.64 -8.13 16.00
C VAL A 155 -3.11 -7.96 15.68
N ALA A 156 -3.60 -8.50 14.56
CA ALA A 156 -5.02 -8.37 14.19
C ALA A 156 -5.96 -8.97 15.24
N ASP A 157 -5.64 -10.15 15.77
CA ASP A 157 -6.45 -10.80 16.81
C ASP A 157 -6.36 -10.06 18.14
N ARG A 158 -5.17 -9.60 18.52
CA ARG A 158 -4.95 -8.84 19.76
C ARG A 158 -5.62 -7.47 19.76
N LEU A 159 -5.79 -6.84 18.58
CA LEU A 159 -6.47 -5.56 18.40
C LEU A 159 -7.99 -5.70 18.26
N ARG A 160 -8.54 -6.91 18.11
CA ARG A 160 -9.98 -7.12 17.93
C ARG A 160 -10.78 -6.46 19.08
N GLY A 161 -11.64 -5.51 18.73
CA GLY A 161 -12.45 -4.75 19.68
C GLY A 161 -11.67 -3.75 20.54
N LYS A 162 -10.43 -3.44 20.19
CA LYS A 162 -9.60 -2.47 20.92
C LYS A 162 -9.12 -1.36 19.98
N ASN A 163 -9.01 -0.15 20.53
CA ASN A 163 -8.46 1.00 19.81
C ASN A 163 -6.92 1.02 19.80
N THR A 164 -6.28 0.25 20.67
CA THR A 164 -4.82 0.17 20.77
C THR A 164 -4.41 -0.99 21.67
N ILE A 165 -3.22 -1.51 21.43
CA ILE A 165 -2.48 -2.36 22.38
C ILE A 165 -1.13 -1.72 22.68
N VAL A 166 -0.67 -1.87 23.91
CA VAL A 166 0.54 -1.20 24.45
C VAL A 166 1.37 -2.21 25.20
N HIS A 167 2.69 -2.09 25.07
CA HIS A 167 3.66 -2.82 25.88
C HIS A 167 4.76 -1.86 26.34
N GLU A 168 5.34 -2.12 27.51
CA GLU A 168 6.44 -1.35 28.06
C GLU A 168 7.63 -2.26 28.31
N PHE A 169 8.81 -1.78 27.94
CA PHE A 169 10.05 -2.50 28.15
C PHE A 169 11.18 -1.54 28.55
N ILE A 170 12.28 -2.09 29.04
CA ILE A 170 13.49 -1.32 29.34
C ILE A 170 14.46 -1.44 28.16
N GLY A 171 14.78 -0.31 27.55
CA GLY A 171 15.84 -0.19 26.57
C GLY A 171 17.20 -0.18 27.24
N LYS A 172 18.21 -0.76 26.57
CA LYS A 172 19.59 -0.83 27.08
C LYS A 172 20.22 0.55 27.35
N VAL A 173 19.82 1.56 26.58
CA VAL A 173 20.34 2.94 26.66
C VAL A 173 19.24 3.94 26.98
N SER A 174 18.05 3.77 26.37
CA SER A 174 16.93 4.71 26.43
C SER A 174 16.12 4.66 27.72
N GLY A 175 16.37 3.68 28.59
CA GLY A 175 15.56 3.50 29.80
C GLY A 175 14.17 2.95 29.49
N TRP A 176 13.11 3.47 30.15
CA TRP A 176 11.74 3.03 29.93
C TRP A 176 11.27 3.42 28.52
N CYS A 177 10.87 2.40 27.75
CA CYS A 177 10.27 2.53 26.42
C CYS A 177 8.84 2.03 26.45
N ARG A 178 8.00 2.64 25.62
CA ARG A 178 6.63 2.21 25.38
C ARG A 178 6.42 2.02 23.89
N GLU A 179 5.97 0.85 23.52
CA GLU A 179 5.59 0.50 22.16
C GLU A 179 4.08 0.31 22.04
N ARG A 180 3.54 0.55 20.87
CA ARG A 180 2.10 0.58 20.66
C ARG A 180 1.72 0.17 19.24
N PHE A 181 0.66 -0.62 19.11
CA PHE A 181 -0.06 -0.78 17.85
C PHE A 181 -1.41 -0.07 17.89
N ILE A 182 -1.70 0.68 16.84
CA ILE A 182 -2.96 1.41 16.64
C ILE A 182 -3.54 0.97 15.30
N PRO A 183 -4.79 0.46 15.22
CA PRO A 183 -5.43 0.13 13.96
C PRO A 183 -5.68 1.40 13.15
N VAL A 184 -5.44 1.34 11.83
CA VAL A 184 -5.57 2.49 10.92
C VAL A 184 -6.73 2.32 9.97
N ASP A 185 -6.75 1.22 9.24
CA ASP A 185 -7.81 0.90 8.28
C ASP A 185 -8.03 -0.61 8.15
N TYR A 186 -9.15 -0.93 7.51
CA TYR A 186 -9.62 -2.28 7.28
C TYR A 186 -9.85 -2.47 5.77
N ASP A 187 -9.74 -3.70 5.30
CA ASP A 187 -10.09 -4.06 3.93
C ASP A 187 -11.62 -4.12 3.73
N ASP A 188 -12.05 -4.40 2.48
CA ASP A 188 -13.46 -4.48 2.11
C ASP A 188 -14.21 -5.64 2.84
N ASP A 189 -13.46 -6.64 3.33
CA ASP A 189 -13.99 -7.76 4.13
C ASP A 189 -13.99 -7.45 5.64
N GLY A 190 -13.59 -6.25 6.04
CA GLY A 190 -13.50 -5.82 7.45
C GLY A 190 -12.30 -6.40 8.20
N ARG A 191 -11.29 -6.95 7.50
CA ARG A 191 -10.06 -7.42 8.11
C ARG A 191 -9.07 -6.25 8.28
N LEU A 192 -8.37 -6.23 9.40
CA LEU A 192 -7.36 -5.20 9.66
C LEU A 192 -6.29 -5.19 8.55
N TRP A 193 -6.12 -4.03 7.90
CA TRP A 193 -5.22 -3.87 6.75
C TRP A 193 -3.91 -3.21 7.16
N HIS A 194 -3.99 -2.07 7.86
CA HIS A 194 -2.81 -1.36 8.35
C HIS A 194 -2.89 -1.04 9.83
N VAL A 195 -1.72 -1.03 10.46
CA VAL A 195 -1.51 -0.54 11.82
C VAL A 195 -0.38 0.49 11.85
N LEU A 196 -0.48 1.45 12.76
CA LEU A 196 0.67 2.25 13.19
C LEU A 196 1.37 1.53 14.35
N TYR A 197 2.67 1.36 14.19
CA TYR A 197 3.57 0.93 15.24
C TYR A 197 4.48 2.07 15.64
#